data_486d5777339620b1af94e48a1c49e8df
#
_entry.id   486d5777339620b1af94e48a1c49e8df
#
_cell.length_a   1.000
_cell.length_b   1.000
_cell.length_c   1.000
_cell.angle_alpha   90.00
_cell.angle_beta   90.00
_cell.angle_gamma   90.00
#
_symmetry.space_group_name_H-M   'P 1'
#
loop_
_entity.id
_entity.type
_entity.pdbx_description
1 polymer ?
#
loop_
_entity_poly.entity_id
_entity_poly.type
_entity_poly.pdbx_seq_one_letter_code
_entity_poly.pdbx_strand_id
1 'polypeptide(L)'
;MGSTFLTLVNKVLVRMNEVQLDLAGDGFDSVRNVQALAKEAVNTSVRLILQDGQEWPFLKQTKLQTLSAGVRTYSFPTDFSVVDWDTFYLKRLSAKENTPTPLTTISYEGYIKQHRSTDDLGSATGSGAPQFVYQTFEDKFGVTPVPDAAYEVEYVYWSVPNDMTAYNEVCIIPSRFDHVILEGALMAMMRFRSNEQSAVSHQNNFNSSLKAMRRVLLDEAPVLRSTVINRSSVHAR
;
A
#
# COMPACT_ATOMS: atom_id res chain seq x y z
N MET A 1 1.77 -5.46 15.82
CA MET A 1 0.55 -4.65 15.96
C MET A 1 0.97 -3.20 16.11
N GLY A 2 0.20 -2.26 15.56
CA GLY A 2 0.40 -0.83 15.75
C GLY A 2 -0.15 -0.32 17.08
N SER A 3 0.17 0.92 17.43
CA SER A 3 -0.43 1.62 18.58
C SER A 3 -1.81 2.16 18.22
N THR A 4 -2.70 2.31 19.21
CA THR A 4 -4.01 2.92 19.00
C THR A 4 -3.88 4.43 18.74
N PHE A 5 -4.86 5.00 18.03
CA PHE A 5 -4.88 6.42 17.72
C PHE A 5 -4.83 7.27 18.99
N LEU A 6 -5.63 6.93 20.01
CA LEU A 6 -5.59 7.59 21.33
C LEU A 6 -4.18 7.56 21.94
N THR A 7 -3.52 6.40 21.89
CA THR A 7 -2.16 6.28 22.45
C THR A 7 -1.16 7.20 21.76
N LEU A 8 -1.22 7.28 20.43
CA LEU A 8 -0.34 8.14 19.64
C LEU A 8 -0.59 9.62 19.94
N VAL A 9 -1.86 10.04 19.96
CA VAL A 9 -2.25 11.42 20.27
C VAL A 9 -1.80 11.80 21.69
N ASN A 10 -2.05 10.96 22.68
CA ASN A 10 -1.63 11.22 24.05
C ASN A 10 -0.10 11.30 24.20
N LYS A 11 0.67 10.47 23.49
CA LYS A 11 2.13 10.60 23.46
C LYS A 11 2.60 11.95 22.91
N VAL A 12 1.90 12.51 21.91
CA VAL A 12 2.18 13.85 21.38
C VAL A 12 1.83 14.92 22.41
N LEU A 13 0.64 14.86 23.02
CA LEU A 13 0.18 15.82 24.03
C LEU A 13 1.12 15.87 25.23
N VAL A 14 1.56 14.72 25.74
CA VAL A 14 2.53 14.67 26.86
C VAL A 14 3.83 15.39 26.49
N ARG A 15 4.37 15.18 25.31
CA ARG A 15 5.60 15.86 24.84
C ARG A 15 5.43 17.38 24.65
N MET A 16 4.18 17.80 24.42
CA MET A 16 3.80 19.21 24.31
C MET A 16 3.45 19.85 25.67
N ASN A 17 3.50 19.08 26.76
CA ASN A 17 3.06 19.49 28.10
C ASN A 17 1.57 19.89 28.11
N GLU A 18 0.74 19.16 27.38
CA GLU A 18 -0.70 19.35 27.30
C GLU A 18 -1.46 18.22 27.99
N VAL A 19 -2.72 18.47 28.33
CA VAL A 19 -3.59 17.50 28.97
C VAL A 19 -3.90 16.36 28.03
N GLN A 20 -3.72 15.12 28.51
CA GLN A 20 -4.07 13.93 27.76
C GLN A 20 -5.59 13.80 27.59
N LEU A 21 -5.99 13.13 26.54
CA LEU A 21 -7.38 12.78 26.29
C LEU A 21 -7.76 11.56 27.12
N ASP A 22 -8.87 11.67 27.86
CA ASP A 22 -9.48 10.56 28.57
C ASP A 22 -10.79 10.16 27.86
N LEU A 23 -11.03 8.86 27.75
CA LEU A 23 -12.27 8.31 27.18
C LEU A 23 -13.50 8.66 28.03
N ALA A 24 -13.35 8.83 29.35
CA ALA A 24 -14.45 8.99 30.27
C ALA A 24 -14.96 10.44 30.41
N GLY A 25 -14.19 11.45 30.01
CA GLY A 25 -14.50 12.85 30.23
C GLY A 25 -15.09 13.55 29.01
N ASP A 26 -14.22 14.06 28.12
CA ASP A 26 -14.63 14.95 27.04
C ASP A 26 -14.91 14.23 25.71
N GLY A 27 -14.80 12.92 25.69
CA GLY A 27 -14.95 12.11 24.46
C GLY A 27 -13.89 12.45 23.40
N PHE A 28 -13.28 11.44 22.83
CA PHE A 28 -12.23 11.62 21.80
C PHE A 28 -12.74 12.42 20.56
N ASP A 29 -14.04 12.43 20.34
CA ASP A 29 -14.65 13.04 19.14
C ASP A 29 -15.00 14.54 19.35
N SER A 30 -15.13 14.99 20.59
CA SER A 30 -15.51 16.37 20.92
C SER A 30 -14.33 17.29 21.28
N VAL A 31 -13.11 16.85 21.02
CA VAL A 31 -11.88 17.60 21.33
C VAL A 31 -11.75 18.89 20.52
N ARG A 32 -11.11 19.90 21.12
CA ARG A 32 -10.93 21.23 20.53
C ARG A 32 -9.48 21.71 20.66
N ASN A 33 -9.16 22.77 19.94
CA ASN A 33 -7.87 23.46 20.04
C ASN A 33 -6.67 22.52 19.82
N VAL A 34 -5.72 22.54 20.76
CA VAL A 34 -4.46 21.78 20.67
C VAL A 34 -4.67 20.27 20.55
N GLN A 35 -5.70 19.75 21.22
CA GLN A 35 -6.01 18.31 21.16
C GLN A 35 -6.52 17.89 19.77
N ALA A 36 -7.39 18.69 19.14
CA ALA A 36 -7.85 18.44 17.77
C ALA A 36 -6.68 18.53 16.79
N LEU A 37 -5.81 19.52 16.97
CA LEU A 37 -4.61 19.68 16.16
C LEU A 37 -3.64 18.48 16.33
N ALA A 38 -3.51 17.94 17.53
CA ALA A 38 -2.68 16.75 17.77
C ALA A 38 -3.21 15.52 17.02
N LYS A 39 -4.54 15.33 16.96
CA LYS A 39 -5.16 14.27 16.14
C LYS A 39 -4.79 14.43 14.66
N GLU A 40 -4.95 15.63 14.13
CA GLU A 40 -4.62 15.93 12.74
C GLU A 40 -3.12 15.79 12.47
N ALA A 41 -2.27 16.25 13.39
CA ALA A 41 -0.82 16.12 13.26
C ALA A 41 -0.35 14.67 13.21
N VAL A 42 -0.97 13.78 14.00
CA VAL A 42 -0.69 12.33 13.94
C VAL A 42 -1.08 11.76 12.58
N ASN A 43 -2.31 12.03 12.08
CA ASN A 43 -2.74 11.57 10.77
C ASN A 43 -1.87 12.14 9.64
N THR A 44 -1.50 13.42 9.72
CA THR A 44 -0.59 14.04 8.75
C THR A 44 0.78 13.38 8.75
N SER A 45 1.31 13.05 9.93
CA SER A 45 2.58 12.33 10.03
C SER A 45 2.50 10.93 9.42
N VAL A 46 1.42 10.19 9.67
CA VAL A 46 1.17 8.88 9.05
C VAL A 46 1.11 9.02 7.53
N ARG A 47 0.35 9.98 7.01
CA ARG A 47 0.26 10.25 5.56
C ARG A 47 1.63 10.56 4.95
N LEU A 48 2.46 11.39 5.60
CA LEU A 48 3.81 11.70 5.13
C LEU A 48 4.69 10.45 5.04
N ILE A 49 4.59 9.53 6.02
CA ILE A 49 5.32 8.27 5.98
C ILE A 49 4.85 7.39 4.83
N LEU A 50 3.54 7.31 4.60
CA LEU A 50 2.95 6.48 3.54
C LEU A 50 3.22 7.05 2.13
N GLN A 51 3.24 8.39 2.00
CA GLN A 51 3.51 9.07 0.73
C GLN A 51 4.99 9.09 0.34
N ASP A 52 5.86 8.55 1.15
CA ASP A 52 7.30 8.50 0.89
C ASP A 52 7.69 7.70 -0.39
N GLY A 53 6.73 7.18 -1.11
CA GLY A 53 6.91 6.47 -2.38
C GLY A 53 7.48 5.06 -2.23
N GLN A 54 7.45 4.51 -1.03
CA GLN A 54 7.95 3.17 -0.74
C GLN A 54 6.82 2.15 -0.67
N GLU A 55 7.07 0.97 -1.20
CA GLU A 55 6.17 -0.17 -1.11
C GLU A 55 6.29 -0.83 0.28
N TRP A 56 5.72 -0.20 1.29
CA TRP A 56 5.84 -0.67 2.66
C TRP A 56 5.23 -2.07 2.83
N PRO A 57 5.95 -3.05 3.42
CA PRO A 57 5.44 -4.41 3.58
C PRO A 57 4.16 -4.52 4.41
N PHE A 58 3.94 -3.59 5.34
CA PHE A 58 2.73 -3.57 6.17
C PHE A 58 1.48 -3.04 5.43
N LEU A 59 1.64 -2.47 4.23
CA LEU A 59 0.53 -2.07 3.35
C LEU A 59 0.13 -3.19 2.39
N LYS A 60 0.96 -4.24 2.29
CA LYS A 60 0.76 -5.35 1.35
C LYS A 60 -0.42 -6.21 1.79
N GLN A 61 -1.40 -6.38 0.92
CA GLN A 61 -2.60 -7.16 1.16
C GLN A 61 -2.88 -8.12 0.01
N THR A 62 -3.52 -9.23 0.32
CA THR A 62 -3.99 -10.20 -0.67
C THR A 62 -5.48 -10.02 -0.88
N LYS A 63 -5.92 -9.94 -2.12
CA LYS A 63 -7.33 -9.87 -2.52
C LYS A 63 -7.73 -11.12 -3.29
N LEU A 64 -8.87 -11.69 -2.89
CA LEU A 64 -9.61 -12.68 -3.67
C LEU A 64 -10.76 -11.96 -4.37
N GLN A 65 -10.83 -12.10 -5.68
CA GLN A 65 -11.85 -11.47 -6.54
C GLN A 65 -12.54 -12.57 -7.36
N THR A 66 -13.87 -12.63 -7.25
CA THR A 66 -14.66 -13.53 -8.09
C THR A 66 -14.83 -12.93 -9.49
N LEU A 67 -14.49 -13.70 -10.50
CA LEU A 67 -14.74 -13.39 -11.91
C LEU A 67 -16.06 -14.03 -12.33
N SER A 68 -16.89 -13.27 -13.03
CA SER A 68 -18.18 -13.73 -13.55
C SER A 68 -18.10 -14.02 -15.03
N ALA A 69 -18.82 -15.03 -15.50
CA ALA A 69 -18.91 -15.36 -16.92
C ALA A 69 -19.36 -14.13 -17.74
N GLY A 70 -18.71 -13.87 -18.85
CA GLY A 70 -19.00 -12.76 -19.75
C GLY A 70 -18.50 -11.38 -19.28
N VAL A 71 -17.91 -11.27 -18.10
CA VAL A 71 -17.36 -10.00 -17.60
C VAL A 71 -15.86 -9.94 -17.82
N ARG A 72 -15.39 -8.92 -18.50
CA ARG A 72 -13.99 -8.74 -18.91
C ARG A 72 -13.18 -7.89 -17.94
N THR A 73 -13.80 -6.87 -17.32
CA THR A 73 -13.09 -5.88 -16.50
C THR A 73 -13.64 -5.85 -15.08
N TYR A 74 -12.74 -5.66 -14.13
CA TYR A 74 -13.01 -5.67 -12.70
C TYR A 74 -12.34 -4.49 -12.02
N SER A 75 -13.01 -3.87 -11.05
CA SER A 75 -12.45 -2.78 -10.26
C SER A 75 -11.53 -3.31 -9.17
N PHE A 76 -10.45 -2.60 -8.90
CA PHE A 76 -9.65 -2.81 -7.69
C PHE A 76 -10.43 -2.39 -6.44
N PRO A 77 -9.99 -2.80 -5.24
CA PRO A 77 -10.55 -2.32 -3.98
C PRO A 77 -10.46 -0.79 -3.87
N THR A 78 -11.33 -0.19 -3.04
CA THR A 78 -11.38 1.28 -2.87
C THR A 78 -10.15 1.86 -2.18
N ASP A 79 -9.41 1.03 -1.44
CA ASP A 79 -8.15 1.35 -0.77
C ASP A 79 -6.91 1.01 -1.61
N PHE A 80 -7.10 0.72 -2.89
CA PHE A 80 -6.04 0.35 -3.83
C PHE A 80 -5.07 1.52 -4.10
N SER A 81 -3.79 1.19 -4.15
CA SER A 81 -2.71 2.10 -4.60
C SER A 81 -1.95 1.52 -5.78
N VAL A 82 -1.25 0.42 -5.56
CA VAL A 82 -0.43 -0.27 -6.56
C VAL A 82 -0.67 -1.76 -6.47
N VAL A 83 -0.65 -2.46 -7.59
CA VAL A 83 -0.77 -3.92 -7.63
C VAL A 83 0.55 -4.55 -8.08
N ASP A 84 0.83 -5.72 -7.52
CA ASP A 84 1.91 -6.59 -7.97
C ASP A 84 1.40 -7.50 -9.10
N TRP A 85 1.69 -7.11 -10.34
CA TRP A 85 1.19 -7.77 -11.53
C TRP A 85 1.66 -9.22 -11.69
N ASP A 86 2.76 -9.60 -11.05
CA ASP A 86 3.31 -10.96 -11.11
C ASP A 86 2.60 -11.92 -10.14
N THR A 87 1.67 -11.41 -9.32
CA THR A 87 0.98 -12.17 -8.29
C THR A 87 -0.44 -12.60 -8.65
N PHE A 88 -0.86 -12.42 -9.89
CA PHE A 88 -2.19 -12.84 -10.33
C PHE A 88 -2.27 -14.35 -10.56
N TYR A 89 -3.06 -15.03 -9.74
CA TYR A 89 -3.31 -16.47 -9.83
C TYR A 89 -4.80 -16.76 -10.00
N LEU A 90 -5.11 -17.55 -10.99
CA LEU A 90 -6.47 -18.01 -11.26
C LEU A 90 -6.74 -19.33 -10.56
N LYS A 91 -7.89 -19.45 -9.89
CA LYS A 91 -8.43 -20.67 -9.31
C LYS A 91 -9.79 -20.98 -9.94
N ARG A 92 -10.03 -22.24 -10.31
CA ARG A 92 -11.31 -22.70 -10.82
C ARG A 92 -12.20 -23.13 -9.66
N LEU A 93 -13.30 -22.43 -9.38
CA LEU A 93 -14.19 -22.72 -8.23
C LEU A 93 -14.82 -24.12 -8.25
N SER A 94 -14.94 -24.75 -9.43
CA SER A 94 -15.60 -26.05 -9.62
C SER A 94 -14.66 -27.25 -9.73
N ALA A 95 -13.35 -27.04 -9.69
CA ALA A 95 -12.38 -28.13 -9.86
C ALA A 95 -12.06 -28.82 -8.53
N LYS A 96 -12.05 -30.17 -8.53
CA LYS A 96 -11.64 -30.99 -7.38
C LYS A 96 -10.16 -30.79 -7.03
N GLU A 97 -9.33 -30.48 -8.01
CA GLU A 97 -7.93 -30.12 -7.83
C GLU A 97 -7.76 -28.65 -8.22
N ASN A 98 -7.60 -27.82 -7.21
CA ASN A 98 -7.54 -26.37 -7.37
C ASN A 98 -6.08 -25.92 -7.40
N THR A 99 -5.37 -26.29 -8.47
CA THR A 99 -4.01 -25.80 -8.69
C THR A 99 -4.07 -24.35 -9.18
N PRO A 100 -3.54 -23.38 -8.44
CA PRO A 100 -3.51 -21.99 -8.89
C PRO A 100 -2.69 -21.88 -10.18
N THR A 101 -3.28 -21.28 -11.21
CA THR A 101 -2.61 -21.05 -12.49
C THR A 101 -2.20 -19.57 -12.57
N PRO A 102 -0.91 -19.25 -12.74
CA PRO A 102 -0.48 -17.86 -12.88
C PRO A 102 -1.06 -17.25 -14.16
N LEU A 103 -1.52 -16.01 -14.08
CA LEU A 103 -1.91 -15.21 -15.23
C LEU A 103 -0.68 -14.46 -15.76
N THR A 104 -0.53 -14.41 -17.07
CA THR A 104 0.54 -13.63 -17.70
C THR A 104 0.13 -12.17 -17.85
N THR A 105 0.95 -11.26 -17.37
CA THR A 105 0.70 -9.82 -17.53
C THR A 105 1.01 -9.36 -18.93
N ILE A 106 0.08 -8.64 -19.54
CA ILE A 106 0.26 -8.01 -20.85
C ILE A 106 -0.06 -6.51 -20.77
N SER A 107 0.54 -5.74 -21.68
CA SER A 107 0.19 -4.33 -21.79
C SER A 107 -1.19 -4.15 -22.40
N TYR A 108 -1.88 -3.04 -22.09
CA TYR A 108 -3.17 -2.73 -22.72
C TYR A 108 -3.09 -2.63 -24.25
N GLU A 109 -1.99 -2.12 -24.76
CA GLU A 109 -1.73 -2.08 -26.19
C GLU A 109 -1.59 -3.50 -26.79
N GLY A 110 -0.90 -4.39 -26.10
CA GLY A 110 -0.79 -5.80 -26.47
C GLY A 110 -2.15 -6.50 -26.50
N TYR A 111 -2.99 -6.24 -25.48
CA TYR A 111 -4.36 -6.71 -25.45
C TYR A 111 -5.16 -6.26 -26.68
N ILE A 112 -5.14 -4.96 -27.02
CA ILE A 112 -5.89 -4.41 -28.16
C ILE A 112 -5.44 -5.07 -29.47
N LYS A 113 -4.14 -5.24 -29.68
CA LYS A 113 -3.59 -5.79 -30.92
C LYS A 113 -3.84 -7.27 -31.12
N GLN A 114 -3.83 -8.06 -30.05
CA GLN A 114 -3.80 -9.53 -30.15
C GLN A 114 -5.08 -10.21 -29.71
N HIS A 115 -5.80 -9.65 -28.74
CA HIS A 115 -6.88 -10.38 -28.07
C HIS A 115 -8.26 -9.73 -28.23
N ARG A 116 -8.33 -8.41 -28.36
CA ARG A 116 -9.60 -7.67 -28.40
C ARG A 116 -10.57 -8.19 -29.45
N SER A 117 -10.08 -8.45 -30.66
CA SER A 117 -10.95 -8.95 -31.75
C SER A 117 -11.56 -10.31 -31.43
N THR A 118 -10.85 -11.17 -30.73
CA THR A 118 -11.33 -12.49 -30.32
C THR A 118 -12.34 -12.36 -29.18
N ASP A 119 -12.06 -11.53 -28.19
CA ASP A 119 -12.94 -11.27 -27.05
C ASP A 119 -14.26 -10.58 -27.47
N ASP A 120 -14.23 -9.75 -28.53
CA ASP A 120 -15.42 -9.06 -29.05
C ASP A 120 -16.32 -9.97 -29.91
N LEU A 121 -15.85 -11.17 -30.33
CA LEU A 121 -16.65 -12.13 -31.05
C LEU A 121 -17.73 -12.87 -30.22
N GLY A 122 -17.72 -12.63 -28.89
CA GLY A 122 -18.72 -13.16 -27.97
C GLY A 122 -18.54 -14.62 -27.56
N SER A 123 -19.50 -15.14 -26.82
CA SER A 123 -19.40 -16.35 -26.01
C SER A 123 -19.13 -17.65 -26.76
N ALA A 124 -19.28 -17.71 -28.09
CA ALA A 124 -19.13 -18.97 -28.85
C ALA A 124 -17.68 -19.33 -29.19
N THR A 125 -16.78 -18.33 -29.29
CA THR A 125 -15.41 -18.56 -29.76
C THR A 125 -14.36 -17.77 -29.00
N GLY A 126 -14.75 -16.76 -28.21
CA GLY A 126 -13.83 -15.84 -27.52
C GLY A 126 -13.80 -15.97 -26.00
N SER A 127 -14.67 -16.83 -25.41
CA SER A 127 -14.69 -17.02 -23.95
C SER A 127 -13.97 -18.30 -23.55
N GLY A 128 -13.34 -18.26 -22.38
CA GLY A 128 -12.60 -19.40 -21.84
C GLY A 128 -12.00 -19.08 -20.47
N ALA A 129 -11.18 -19.99 -19.97
CA ALA A 129 -10.42 -19.71 -18.75
C ALA A 129 -9.42 -18.58 -19.01
N PRO A 130 -9.44 -17.49 -18.22
CA PRO A 130 -8.48 -16.40 -18.33
C PRO A 130 -7.03 -16.88 -18.26
N GLN A 131 -6.18 -16.34 -19.13
CA GLN A 131 -4.76 -16.65 -19.19
C GLN A 131 -3.89 -15.41 -19.04
N PHE A 132 -4.44 -14.26 -19.39
CA PHE A 132 -3.74 -12.99 -19.33
C PHE A 132 -4.50 -11.97 -18.50
N VAL A 133 -3.75 -11.08 -17.86
CA VAL A 133 -4.26 -9.94 -17.13
C VAL A 133 -3.60 -8.66 -17.65
N TYR A 134 -4.35 -7.56 -17.68
CA TYR A 134 -3.86 -6.28 -18.16
C TYR A 134 -4.49 -5.13 -17.37
N GLN A 135 -3.74 -4.04 -17.23
CA GLN A 135 -4.26 -2.82 -16.64
C GLN A 135 -5.18 -2.12 -17.63
N THR A 136 -6.34 -1.69 -17.14
CA THR A 136 -7.24 -0.80 -17.86
C THR A 136 -7.19 0.61 -17.24
N PHE A 137 -8.02 1.50 -17.74
CA PHE A 137 -8.19 2.83 -17.14
C PHE A 137 -9.08 2.76 -15.89
N GLU A 138 -9.08 3.82 -15.07
CA GLU A 138 -9.98 4.00 -13.93
C GLU A 138 -9.84 2.93 -12.82
N ASP A 139 -8.61 2.62 -12.42
CA ASP A 139 -8.33 1.66 -11.36
C ASP A 139 -9.03 0.30 -11.55
N LYS A 140 -8.96 -0.22 -12.76
CA LYS A 140 -9.52 -1.51 -13.15
C LYS A 140 -8.46 -2.39 -13.80
N PHE A 141 -8.66 -3.67 -13.72
CA PHE A 141 -7.92 -4.65 -14.51
C PHE A 141 -8.85 -5.43 -15.43
N GLY A 142 -8.31 -5.87 -16.54
CA GLY A 142 -9.02 -6.74 -17.48
C GLY A 142 -8.36 -8.11 -17.53
N VAL A 143 -9.16 -9.11 -17.91
CA VAL A 143 -8.71 -10.47 -18.14
C VAL A 143 -9.07 -10.92 -19.55
N THR A 144 -8.25 -11.75 -20.15
CA THR A 144 -8.50 -12.34 -21.47
C THR A 144 -7.97 -13.79 -21.53
N PRO A 145 -8.66 -14.73 -22.15
CA PRO A 145 -10.02 -14.66 -22.72
C PRO A 145 -11.08 -14.22 -21.69
N VAL A 146 -12.22 -13.74 -22.19
CA VAL A 146 -13.37 -13.44 -21.33
C VAL A 146 -13.81 -14.71 -20.59
N PRO A 147 -14.03 -14.66 -19.25
CA PRO A 147 -14.41 -15.83 -18.48
C PRO A 147 -15.65 -16.54 -19.05
N ASP A 148 -15.59 -17.86 -19.26
CA ASP A 148 -16.71 -18.72 -19.68
C ASP A 148 -17.53 -19.22 -18.48
N ALA A 149 -16.96 -19.17 -17.29
CA ALA A 149 -17.56 -19.62 -16.03
C ALA A 149 -17.15 -18.70 -14.87
N ALA A 150 -17.59 -19.02 -13.66
CA ALA A 150 -17.13 -18.35 -12.47
C ALA A 150 -15.73 -18.89 -12.09
N TYR A 151 -14.79 -17.96 -11.93
CA TYR A 151 -13.44 -18.20 -11.45
C TYR A 151 -13.16 -17.31 -10.23
N GLU A 152 -12.09 -17.60 -9.53
CA GLU A 152 -11.55 -16.74 -8.48
C GLU A 152 -10.13 -16.36 -8.86
N VAL A 153 -9.82 -15.08 -8.81
CA VAL A 153 -8.47 -14.56 -9.00
C VAL A 153 -7.94 -14.05 -7.68
N GLU A 154 -6.74 -14.46 -7.35
CA GLU A 154 -5.99 -13.97 -6.19
C GLU A 154 -4.86 -13.08 -6.68
N TYR A 155 -4.71 -11.91 -6.07
CA TYR A 155 -3.60 -10.99 -6.35
C TYR A 155 -3.19 -10.21 -5.10
N VAL A 156 -2.00 -9.66 -5.15
CA VAL A 156 -1.43 -8.86 -4.08
C VAL A 156 -1.38 -7.40 -4.50
N TYR A 157 -1.75 -6.51 -3.58
CA TYR A 157 -1.71 -5.08 -3.80
C TYR A 157 -1.24 -4.34 -2.55
N TRP A 158 -0.83 -3.08 -2.70
CA TRP A 158 -0.55 -2.16 -1.60
C TRP A 158 -1.77 -1.27 -1.39
N SER A 159 -2.26 -1.23 -0.15
CA SER A 159 -3.41 -0.42 0.23
C SER A 159 -2.99 0.96 0.72
N VAL A 160 -3.84 1.96 0.52
CA VAL A 160 -3.74 3.27 1.16
C VAL A 160 -4.79 3.32 2.27
N PRO A 161 -4.40 3.26 3.55
CA PRO A 161 -5.34 3.34 4.64
C PRO A 161 -5.95 4.74 4.74
N ASN A 162 -7.20 4.79 5.16
CA ASN A 162 -7.86 6.05 5.52
C ASN A 162 -7.25 6.65 6.79
N ASP A 163 -7.50 7.94 7.00
CA ASP A 163 -7.15 8.60 8.25
C ASP A 163 -7.84 7.93 9.44
N MET A 164 -7.13 7.83 10.55
CA MET A 164 -7.71 7.34 11.79
C MET A 164 -8.70 8.35 12.35
N THR A 165 -9.90 7.88 12.71
CA THR A 165 -10.99 8.70 13.26
C THR A 165 -11.35 8.29 14.67
N ALA A 166 -11.53 7.01 14.93
CA ALA A 166 -11.93 6.50 16.23
C ALA A 166 -10.72 6.28 17.16
N TYR A 167 -10.93 6.47 18.46
CA TYR A 167 -9.89 6.36 19.47
C TYR A 167 -9.20 5.00 19.55
N ASN A 168 -9.94 3.93 19.24
CA ASN A 168 -9.49 2.55 19.31
C ASN A 168 -8.91 2.03 17.99
N GLU A 169 -8.94 2.83 16.92
CA GLU A 169 -8.31 2.44 15.66
C GLU A 169 -6.82 2.24 15.85
N VAL A 170 -6.33 1.15 15.29
CA VAL A 170 -4.93 0.76 15.38
C VAL A 170 -4.20 1.27 14.13
N CYS A 171 -3.13 2.01 14.36
CA CYS A 171 -2.28 2.49 13.28
C CYS A 171 -1.69 1.30 12.51
N ILE A 172 -1.70 1.37 11.19
CA ILE A 172 -1.15 0.31 10.32
C ILE A 172 0.37 0.19 10.45
N ILE A 173 1.05 1.28 10.83
CA ILE A 173 2.49 1.30 11.06
C ILE A 173 2.79 0.52 12.36
N PRO A 174 3.73 -0.42 12.35
CA PRO A 174 4.09 -1.19 13.54
C PRO A 174 4.57 -0.30 14.70
N SER A 175 4.13 -0.61 15.92
CA SER A 175 4.40 0.22 17.13
C SER A 175 5.89 0.49 17.42
N ARG A 176 6.79 -0.39 16.96
CA ARG A 176 8.24 -0.14 17.05
C ARG A 176 8.69 1.13 16.34
N PHE A 177 7.86 1.65 15.42
CA PHE A 177 8.12 2.89 14.66
C PHE A 177 7.25 4.07 15.10
N ASP A 178 6.56 3.98 16.23
CA ASP A 178 5.80 5.08 16.81
C ASP A 178 6.61 6.37 16.91
N HIS A 179 7.92 6.25 17.19
CA HIS A 179 8.81 7.40 17.30
C HIS A 179 8.87 8.22 16.00
N VAL A 180 8.77 7.59 14.83
CA VAL A 180 8.73 8.28 13.53
C VAL A 180 7.46 9.13 13.43
N ILE A 181 6.31 8.52 13.77
CA ILE A 181 5.00 9.20 13.76
C ILE A 181 5.05 10.41 14.72
N LEU A 182 5.60 10.20 15.92
CA LEU A 182 5.68 11.25 16.94
C LEU A 182 6.56 12.42 16.51
N GLU A 183 7.72 12.18 15.91
CA GLU A 183 8.59 13.25 15.41
C GLU A 183 7.92 14.05 14.28
N GLY A 184 7.22 13.39 13.36
CA GLY A 184 6.46 14.09 12.32
C GLY A 184 5.28 14.90 12.88
N ALA A 185 4.55 14.35 13.85
CA ALA A 185 3.46 15.08 14.51
C ALA A 185 3.97 16.27 15.31
N LEU A 186 5.07 16.13 16.07
CA LEU A 186 5.70 17.21 16.82
C LEU A 186 6.21 18.32 15.90
N MET A 187 6.78 17.98 14.75
CA MET A 187 7.17 18.97 13.74
C MET A 187 5.97 19.86 13.34
N ALA A 188 4.81 19.26 13.05
CA ALA A 188 3.60 20.00 12.70
C ALA A 188 3.11 20.88 13.87
N MET A 189 3.11 20.35 15.10
CA MET A 189 2.69 21.05 16.29
C MET A 189 3.61 22.24 16.63
N MET A 190 4.93 22.10 16.44
CA MET A 190 5.89 23.19 16.68
C MET A 190 5.74 24.31 15.65
N ARG A 191 5.48 23.98 14.39
CA ARG A 191 5.16 24.98 13.36
C ARG A 191 3.91 25.78 13.72
N PHE A 192 2.87 25.10 14.18
CA PHE A 192 1.66 25.78 14.65
C PHE A 192 1.94 26.76 15.81
N ARG A 193 2.85 26.40 16.73
CA ARG A 193 3.29 27.29 17.83
C ARG A 193 4.31 28.35 17.40
N SER A 194 4.59 28.49 16.11
CA SER A 194 5.60 29.41 15.56
C SER A 194 7.01 29.21 16.13
N ASN A 195 7.32 28.00 16.58
CA ASN A 195 8.65 27.61 17.06
C ASN A 195 9.42 26.87 15.95
N GLU A 196 9.91 27.64 14.98
CA GLU A 196 10.59 27.10 13.80
C GLU A 196 11.88 26.35 14.14
N GLN A 197 12.63 26.80 15.15
CA GLN A 197 13.86 26.11 15.53
C GLN A 197 13.60 24.69 16.04
N SER A 198 12.60 24.52 16.90
CA SER A 198 12.18 23.19 17.35
C SER A 198 11.57 22.36 16.21
N ALA A 199 10.79 22.98 15.33
CA ALA A 199 10.20 22.30 14.17
C ALA A 199 11.27 21.74 13.24
N VAL A 200 12.33 22.49 12.95
CA VAL A 200 13.47 22.01 12.13
C VAL A 200 14.20 20.86 12.82
N SER A 201 14.37 20.91 14.14
CA SER A 201 14.98 19.80 14.89
C SER A 201 14.16 18.52 14.77
N HIS A 202 12.83 18.60 14.98
CA HIS A 202 11.92 17.46 14.81
C HIS A 202 11.88 16.97 13.35
N GLN A 203 11.97 17.85 12.35
CA GLN A 203 12.06 17.49 10.95
C GLN A 203 13.32 16.65 10.66
N ASN A 204 14.45 17.05 11.18
CA ASN A 204 15.72 16.32 11.02
C ASN A 204 15.64 14.92 11.67
N ASN A 205 15.06 14.85 12.88
CA ASN A 205 14.82 13.59 13.58
C ASN A 205 13.85 12.68 12.81
N PHE A 206 12.76 13.25 12.28
CA PHE A 206 11.80 12.53 11.44
C PHE A 206 12.49 11.92 10.22
N ASN A 207 13.22 12.71 9.45
CA ASN A 207 13.93 12.24 8.27
C ASN A 207 14.96 11.15 8.58
N SER A 208 15.70 11.31 9.67
CA SER A 208 16.68 10.34 10.15
C SER A 208 16.02 9.03 10.56
N SER A 209 14.93 9.11 11.32
CA SER A 209 14.15 7.96 11.80
C SER A 209 13.44 7.25 10.65
N LEU A 210 12.88 7.98 9.67
CA LEU A 210 12.26 7.44 8.46
C LEU A 210 13.30 6.67 7.62
N LYS A 211 14.50 7.23 7.48
CA LYS A 211 15.60 6.53 6.79
C LYS A 211 16.02 5.24 7.51
N ALA A 212 16.02 5.24 8.84
CA ALA A 212 16.29 4.03 9.62
C ALA A 212 15.17 2.99 9.47
N MET A 213 13.89 3.43 9.44
CA MET A 213 12.73 2.58 9.21
C MET A 213 12.79 1.90 7.83
N ARG A 214 13.19 2.63 6.78
CA ARG A 214 13.39 2.07 5.44
C ARG A 214 14.40 0.92 5.45
N ARG A 215 15.56 1.11 6.08
CA ARG A 215 16.62 0.06 6.16
C ARG A 215 16.16 -1.21 6.86
N VAL A 216 15.18 -1.11 7.76
CA VAL A 216 14.68 -2.25 8.52
C VAL A 216 13.55 -2.98 7.79
N LEU A 217 12.71 -2.24 7.06
CA LEU A 217 11.49 -2.77 6.46
C LEU A 217 11.61 -3.09 4.98
N LEU A 218 12.38 -2.30 4.28
CA LEU A 218 12.64 -2.53 2.87
C LEU A 218 13.95 -3.32 2.81
N ASP A 219 13.87 -4.58 2.40
CA ASP A 219 15.04 -5.26 1.92
C ASP A 219 15.56 -4.41 0.75
N GLU A 220 16.64 -3.66 1.00
CA GLU A 220 17.50 -3.30 -0.10
C GLU A 220 17.90 -4.66 -0.67
N ALA A 221 17.18 -5.12 -1.70
CA ALA A 221 17.56 -6.29 -2.46
C ALA A 221 19.06 -6.13 -2.66
N PRO A 222 19.88 -7.06 -2.20
CA PRO A 222 21.32 -6.93 -2.37
C PRO A 222 21.45 -6.74 -3.86
N VAL A 223 21.76 -5.52 -4.29
CA VAL A 223 22.16 -5.28 -5.67
C VAL A 223 23.40 -6.13 -5.74
N LEU A 224 23.21 -7.37 -6.16
CA LEU A 224 24.27 -8.23 -6.62
C LEU A 224 24.86 -7.45 -7.79
N ARG A 225 25.70 -6.49 -7.46
CA ARG A 225 26.69 -5.98 -8.38
C ARG A 225 27.56 -7.18 -8.68
N SER A 226 27.08 -8.03 -9.58
CA SER A 226 27.96 -8.91 -10.31
C SER A 226 28.80 -8.01 -11.21
N THR A 227 29.73 -7.30 -10.61
CA THR A 227 30.91 -6.87 -11.29
C THR A 227 31.68 -8.14 -11.58
N VAL A 228 31.19 -8.93 -12.51
CA VAL A 228 32.00 -9.86 -13.25
C VAL A 228 32.90 -8.96 -14.09
N ILE A 229 34.00 -8.54 -13.48
CA ILE A 229 35.16 -8.04 -14.22
C ILE A 229 35.63 -9.23 -14.98
N ASN A 230 35.18 -9.37 -16.21
CA ASN A 230 35.70 -10.37 -17.15
C ASN A 230 37.13 -9.96 -17.51
N ARG A 231 38.11 -10.35 -16.70
CA ARG A 231 39.53 -10.21 -16.95
C ARG A 231 40.04 -11.27 -17.92
N SER A 232 39.30 -11.50 -19.00
CA SER A 232 39.75 -12.38 -20.08
C SER A 232 40.16 -11.60 -21.31
N SER A 233 41.06 -10.63 -21.15
CA SER A 233 41.74 -10.07 -22.31
C SER A 233 43.14 -9.59 -21.98
N VAL A 234 43.96 -10.50 -21.46
CA VAL A 234 45.40 -10.32 -21.53
C VAL A 234 45.95 -11.70 -21.81
N HIS A 235 46.18 -12.00 -23.06
CA HIS A 235 47.33 -12.61 -23.64
C HIS A 235 47.02 -13.00 -25.06
N ALA A 236 47.20 -12.04 -25.95
CA ALA A 236 47.57 -12.35 -27.30
C ALA A 236 49.10 -12.15 -27.40
N ARG A 237 49.78 -13.21 -27.62
CA ARG A 237 51.01 -13.24 -28.39
C ARG A 237 50.99 -14.46 -29.24
#